data_b582f6d397b707dd1a2309d53dfd9b35
#
_entry.id   b582f6d397b707dd1a2309d53dfd9b35
#
_cell.length_a   1.000
_cell.length_b   1.000
_cell.length_c   1.000
_cell.angle_alpha   90.00
_cell.angle_beta   90.00
_cell.angle_gamma   90.00
#
_symmetry.space_group_name_H-M   'P 1'
#
loop_
_entity.id
_entity.type
_entity.pdbx_description
1 polymer ?
#
loop_
_entity_poly.entity_id
_entity_poly.type
_entity_poly.pdbx_seq_one_letter_code
_entity_poly.pdbx_strand_id
1 'polypeptide(L)'
;MRKLTVLIRAELEVPDDWEFVEHPSGIEVLKIGDNFVDFDIAPLSTTSDDADATWSDTNVDLVETVLSCVTGLDTELELSYTQ
;
A
#
# COMPACT_ATOMS: atom_id res chain seq x y z
N MET A 1 26.24 -11.51 8.22
CA MET A 1 25.05 -11.35 7.35
C MET A 1 25.00 -9.93 6.79
N ARG A 2 24.38 -9.77 5.64
CA ARG A 2 24.16 -8.45 5.03
C ARG A 2 22.70 -8.06 5.18
N LYS A 3 22.44 -6.79 5.40
CA LYS A 3 21.09 -6.24 5.46
C LYS A 3 20.87 -5.38 4.22
N LEU A 4 19.86 -5.73 3.43
CA LEU A 4 19.44 -4.92 2.29
C LEU A 4 18.23 -4.09 2.71
N THR A 5 18.35 -2.77 2.58
CA THR A 5 17.24 -1.86 2.79
C THR A 5 16.77 -1.37 1.43
N VAL A 6 15.49 -1.54 1.16
CA VAL A 6 14.86 -1.10 -0.08
C VAL A 6 13.88 0.01 0.27
N LEU A 7 14.10 1.19 -0.29
CA LEU A 7 13.15 2.31 -0.17
C LEU A 7 12.45 2.46 -1.51
N ILE A 8 11.14 2.32 -1.48
CA ILE A 8 10.30 2.47 -2.67
C ILE A 8 9.46 3.72 -2.49
N ARG A 9 9.61 4.66 -3.42
CA ARG A 9 8.81 5.87 -3.47
C ARG A 9 7.95 5.84 -4.73
N ALA A 10 6.64 5.79 -4.55
CA ALA A 10 5.69 5.84 -5.64
C ALA A 10 4.83 7.09 -5.51
N GLU A 11 4.60 7.76 -6.61
CA GLU A 11 3.66 8.87 -6.70
C GLU A 11 2.47 8.43 -7.53
N LEU A 12 1.27 8.69 -7.01
CA LEU A 12 0.02 8.32 -7.65
C LEU A 12 -0.87 9.56 -7.79
N GLU A 13 -1.53 9.68 -8.93
CA GLU A 13 -2.63 10.62 -9.09
C GLU A 13 -3.92 9.83 -8.92
N VAL A 14 -4.70 10.17 -7.90
CA VAL A 14 -5.89 9.42 -7.51
C VAL A 14 -7.15 10.29 -7.65
N PRO A 15 -8.32 9.66 -7.88
CA PRO A 15 -9.58 10.39 -7.89
C PRO A 15 -9.85 11.10 -6.55
N ASP A 16 -10.56 12.23 -6.60
CA ASP A 16 -10.83 13.05 -5.42
C ASP A 16 -11.74 12.35 -4.39
N ASP A 17 -12.47 11.34 -4.81
CA ASP A 17 -13.35 10.57 -3.94
C ASP A 17 -12.65 9.44 -3.18
N TRP A 18 -11.35 9.23 -3.41
CA TRP A 18 -10.55 8.33 -2.60
C TRP A 18 -10.04 9.08 -1.37
N GLU A 19 -10.35 8.57 -0.19
CA GLU A 19 -10.06 9.24 1.05
C GLU A 19 -8.88 8.61 1.77
N PHE A 20 -8.05 9.46 2.40
CA PHE A 20 -6.98 9.02 3.27
C PHE A 20 -7.52 8.96 4.69
N VAL A 21 -7.61 7.76 5.26
CA VAL A 21 -8.26 7.53 6.55
C VAL A 21 -7.39 6.67 7.45
N GLU A 22 -7.66 6.74 8.75
CA GLU A 22 -7.05 5.84 9.72
C GLU A 22 -7.94 4.59 9.87
N HIS A 23 -7.36 3.42 9.60
CA HIS A 23 -8.03 2.15 9.79
C HIS A 23 -8.02 1.75 11.28
N PRO A 24 -9.06 1.06 11.80
CA PRO A 24 -9.07 0.60 13.19
C PRO A 24 -7.89 -0.27 13.61
N SER A 25 -7.18 -0.88 12.65
CA SER A 25 -5.93 -1.59 12.93
C SER A 25 -4.76 -0.68 13.35
N GLY A 26 -4.91 0.64 13.25
CA GLY A 26 -3.91 1.62 13.65
C GLY A 26 -3.03 2.14 12.52
N ILE A 27 -3.30 1.78 11.27
CA ILE A 27 -2.55 2.24 10.11
C ILE A 27 -3.37 3.23 9.27
N GLU A 28 -2.67 4.10 8.56
CA GLU A 28 -3.29 5.02 7.62
C GLU A 28 -3.39 4.37 6.25
N VAL A 29 -4.57 4.44 5.65
CA VAL A 29 -4.88 3.74 4.41
C VAL A 29 -5.72 4.61 3.49
N LEU A 30 -5.86 4.20 2.23
CA LEU A 30 -6.83 4.78 1.31
C LEU A 30 -8.16 4.05 1.42
N LYS A 31 -9.24 4.80 1.49
CA LYS A 31 -10.59 4.26 1.39
C LYS A 31 -11.12 4.47 -0.02
N ILE A 32 -11.42 3.39 -0.70
CA ILE A 32 -11.95 3.36 -2.06
C ILE A 32 -13.27 2.61 -2.03
N GLY A 33 -14.40 3.35 -2.06
CA GLY A 33 -15.70 2.72 -1.86
C GLY A 33 -15.77 2.01 -0.51
N ASP A 34 -16.04 0.72 -0.51
CA ASP A 34 -16.10 -0.10 0.70
C ASP A 34 -14.76 -0.77 1.04
N ASN A 35 -13.71 -0.50 0.26
CA ASN A 35 -12.41 -1.12 0.44
C ASN A 35 -11.44 -0.19 1.17
N PHE A 36 -10.58 -0.80 1.97
CA PHE A 36 -9.42 -0.13 2.55
C PHE A 36 -8.17 -0.70 1.88
N VAL A 37 -7.30 0.17 1.39
CA VAL A 37 -6.09 -0.23 0.66
C VAL A 37 -4.85 0.22 1.41
N ASP A 38 -4.00 -0.72 1.75
CA ASP A 38 -2.69 -0.48 2.32
C ASP A 38 -1.62 -0.72 1.25
N PHE A 39 -0.55 0.07 1.32
CA PHE A 39 0.57 -0.06 0.40
C PHE A 39 1.73 -0.74 1.11
N ASP A 40 2.03 -1.95 0.66
CA ASP A 40 3.23 -2.67 1.01
C ASP A 40 4.08 -2.77 -0.28
N ILE A 41 4.80 -3.83 -0.50
CA ILE A 41 5.47 -4.06 -1.79
C ILE A 41 4.44 -4.11 -2.91
N ALA A 42 3.26 -4.68 -2.63
CA ALA A 42 2.10 -4.62 -3.52
C ALA A 42 0.89 -4.07 -2.74
N PRO A 43 -0.09 -3.45 -3.42
CA PRO A 43 -1.30 -3.00 -2.74
C PRO A 43 -2.07 -4.17 -2.13
N LEU A 44 -2.43 -4.04 -0.87
CA LEU A 44 -3.26 -4.99 -0.13
C LEU A 44 -4.58 -4.33 0.21
N SER A 45 -5.66 -5.09 0.20
CA SER A 45 -6.98 -4.55 0.49
C SER A 45 -7.80 -5.43 1.43
N THR A 46 -8.76 -4.79 2.07
CA THR A 46 -9.79 -5.46 2.88
C THR A 46 -11.07 -4.64 2.83
N THR A 47 -12.19 -5.31 3.00
CA THR A 47 -13.48 -4.66 3.22
C THR A 47 -13.85 -4.57 4.70
N SER A 48 -13.05 -5.20 5.57
CA SER A 48 -13.28 -5.22 7.00
C SER A 48 -12.73 -3.95 7.67
N ASP A 49 -13.51 -3.37 8.57
CA ASP A 49 -13.09 -2.25 9.40
C ASP A 49 -12.69 -2.67 10.82
N ASP A 50 -12.48 -3.97 11.04
CA ASP A 50 -12.01 -4.50 12.32
C ASP A 50 -10.49 -4.36 12.46
N ALA A 51 -10.03 -4.20 13.70
CA ALA A 51 -8.61 -4.13 14.00
C ALA A 51 -7.85 -5.40 13.60
N ASP A 52 -8.53 -6.55 13.55
CA ASP A 52 -7.98 -7.85 13.17
C ASP A 52 -8.18 -8.18 11.69
N ALA A 53 -8.47 -7.19 10.85
CA ALA A 53 -8.73 -7.39 9.44
C ALA A 53 -7.56 -8.12 8.74
N THR A 54 -7.91 -9.05 7.84
CA THR A 54 -6.94 -9.73 6.99
C THR A 54 -6.81 -8.98 5.68
N TRP A 55 -5.58 -8.60 5.34
CA TRP A 55 -5.25 -7.86 4.13
C TRP A 55 -4.80 -8.83 3.05
N SER A 56 -5.28 -8.65 1.83
CA SER A 56 -4.94 -9.55 0.72
C SER A 56 -4.85 -8.80 -0.60
N ASP A 57 -4.18 -9.42 -1.57
CA ASP A 57 -4.05 -8.94 -2.94
C ASP A 57 -4.97 -9.68 -3.92
N THR A 58 -5.96 -10.41 -3.39
CA THR A 58 -6.85 -11.24 -4.23
C THR A 58 -7.87 -10.44 -5.01
N ASN A 59 -8.11 -9.19 -4.65
CA ASN A 59 -8.97 -8.29 -5.44
C ASN A 59 -8.16 -7.69 -6.59
N VAL A 60 -7.99 -8.46 -7.65
CA VAL A 60 -7.12 -8.11 -8.78
C VAL A 60 -7.59 -6.84 -9.48
N ASP A 61 -8.89 -6.66 -9.65
CA ASP A 61 -9.44 -5.46 -10.31
C ASP A 61 -9.09 -4.19 -9.54
N LEU A 62 -9.17 -4.22 -8.22
CA LEU A 62 -8.82 -3.09 -7.37
C LEU A 62 -7.32 -2.82 -7.42
N VAL A 63 -6.49 -3.86 -7.34
CA VAL A 63 -5.03 -3.75 -7.43
C VAL A 63 -4.63 -3.11 -8.76
N GLU A 64 -5.21 -3.55 -9.87
CA GLU A 64 -4.93 -2.97 -11.20
C GLU A 64 -5.37 -1.51 -11.27
N THR A 65 -6.52 -1.18 -10.70
CA THR A 65 -7.01 0.20 -10.67
C THR A 65 -6.06 1.11 -9.91
N VAL A 66 -5.60 0.69 -8.74
CA VAL A 66 -4.65 1.46 -7.92
C VAL A 66 -3.32 1.62 -8.66
N LEU A 67 -2.78 0.54 -9.22
CA LEU A 67 -1.50 0.60 -9.94
C LEU A 67 -1.56 1.45 -11.20
N SER A 68 -2.73 1.56 -11.84
CA SER A 68 -2.89 2.42 -13.00
C SER A 68 -2.77 3.91 -12.67
N CYS A 69 -2.90 4.28 -11.42
CA CYS A 69 -2.77 5.66 -10.94
C CYS A 69 -1.31 6.09 -10.72
N VAL A 70 -0.36 5.15 -10.78
CA VAL A 70 1.05 5.45 -10.54
C VAL A 70 1.59 6.33 -11.65
N THR A 71 2.15 7.48 -11.28
CA THR A 71 2.76 8.44 -12.21
C THR A 71 4.27 8.50 -12.11
N GLY A 72 4.83 8.00 -11.02
CA GLY A 72 6.28 7.97 -10.81
C GLY A 72 6.68 6.88 -9.83
N LEU A 73 7.82 6.25 -10.07
CA LEU A 73 8.36 5.21 -9.21
C LEU A 73 9.88 5.37 -9.12
N ASP A 74 10.35 5.53 -7.89
CA ASP A 74 11.78 5.56 -7.55
C ASP A 74 12.09 4.45 -6.55
N THR A 75 13.25 3.83 -6.73
CA THR A 75 13.72 2.79 -5.84
C THR A 75 15.15 3.10 -5.41
N GLU A 76 15.40 3.09 -4.10
CA GLU A 76 16.73 3.23 -3.53
C GLU A 76 17.11 1.95 -2.81
N LEU A 77 18.35 1.53 -3.00
CA LEU A 77 18.89 0.34 -2.34
C LEU A 77 20.06 0.74 -1.45
N GLU A 78 20.07 0.21 -0.25
CA GLU A 78 21.16 0.39 0.69
C GLU A 78 21.58 -0.97 1.24
N LEU A 79 22.84 -1.30 1.10
CA LEU A 79 23.41 -2.55 1.60
C LEU A 79 24.34 -2.26 2.76
N SER A 80 24.06 -2.90 3.89
CA SER A 80 24.91 -2.81 5.07
C SER A 80 25.30 -4.21 5.56
N TYR A 81 26.43 -4.26 6.28
CA TYR A 81 26.89 -5.49 6.91
C TYR A 81 26.56 -5.44 8.39
N THR A 82 25.93 -6.50 8.88
CA THR A 82 25.64 -6.68 10.30
C THR A 82 26.59 -7.71 10.88
N GLN A 83 27.03 -7.44 12.06
CA GLN A 83 27.89 -8.36 12.81
C GLN A 83 27.09 -9.16 13.81
#